data_299fe444cf26d23e67d4f08da5c25049
#
_entry.id   299fe444cf26d23e67d4f08da5c25049
#
_cell.length_a   1.000
_cell.length_b   1.000
_cell.length_c   1.000
_cell.angle_alpha   90.00
_cell.angle_beta   90.00
_cell.angle_gamma   90.00
#
_symmetry.space_group_name_H-M   'P 1'
#
loop_
_entity.id
_entity.type
_entity.pdbx_description
1 polymer ?
#
loop_
_entity_poly.entity_id
_entity_poly.type
_entity_poly.pdbx_seq_one_letter_code
_entity_poly.pdbx_strand_id
1 'polypeptide(L)'
;MNVSNLSKVDLNLLKSLRALIEERHVGRAAKKMNVSQSAMSHTLAKLRGVFDDPLFTRNAKGLEPTSRAIELSDKLRFILTEIDSLLAPKRLDLTQVHTHFRIQTHDFILASYLSKAFSSIKPEAPNILFDIKTLDNTAYEKLDNGELEMIIGAGLKAKPRFMQKRLIDEGLVCLLDKANPVLKNWTAEAIFYQPHIKSSLLDERDDPVSQYGIRMDLPKRQIGFLTEALNLQLPLLPDSDLIAFLPESIAQQGARNYGLEIKTCPFPLPALTIRGMWHERHQNDILHSWIREKISDSFSITTR
;
A
#
# COMPACT_ATOMS: atom_id res chain seq x y z
N MET A 1 30.82 14.14 -19.81
CA MET A 1 30.75 12.91 -20.63
C MET A 1 29.93 13.22 -21.88
N ASN A 2 30.50 13.07 -23.07
CA ASN A 2 29.80 13.39 -24.30
C ASN A 2 28.71 12.33 -24.60
N VAL A 3 27.47 12.65 -24.36
CA VAL A 3 26.27 11.79 -24.60
C VAL A 3 26.11 11.40 -26.07
N SER A 4 26.84 12.08 -26.97
CA SER A 4 26.72 11.93 -28.43
C SER A 4 27.23 10.60 -29.01
N ASN A 5 28.04 9.84 -28.31
CA ASN A 5 28.58 8.57 -28.84
C ASN A 5 27.66 7.35 -28.56
N LEU A 6 26.91 7.36 -27.48
CA LEU A 6 26.06 6.22 -27.14
C LEU A 6 24.85 6.08 -28.06
N SER A 7 24.29 7.20 -28.53
CA SER A 7 23.13 7.20 -29.44
C SER A 7 23.44 6.63 -30.84
N LYS A 8 24.72 6.51 -31.19
CA LYS A 8 25.19 5.98 -32.48
C LYS A 8 25.58 4.50 -32.43
N VAL A 9 25.58 3.88 -31.25
CA VAL A 9 26.01 2.50 -31.06
C VAL A 9 24.82 1.63 -30.70
N ASP A 10 24.52 0.64 -31.54
CA ASP A 10 23.56 -0.40 -31.21
C ASP A 10 24.10 -1.27 -30.07
N LEU A 11 23.45 -1.21 -28.90
CA LEU A 11 23.85 -1.98 -27.71
C LEU A 11 23.83 -3.50 -27.91
N ASN A 12 23.09 -4.02 -28.91
CA ASN A 12 23.14 -5.45 -29.24
C ASN A 12 24.50 -5.89 -29.79
N LEU A 13 25.30 -4.94 -30.34
CA LEU A 13 26.69 -5.21 -30.75
C LEU A 13 27.53 -5.67 -29.55
N LEU A 14 27.29 -5.15 -28.35
CA LEU A 14 28.03 -5.52 -27.13
C LEU A 14 27.80 -6.98 -26.75
N LYS A 15 26.56 -7.49 -26.88
CA LYS A 15 26.27 -8.90 -26.66
C LYS A 15 26.99 -9.79 -27.67
N SER A 16 27.04 -9.37 -28.93
CA SER A 16 27.72 -10.08 -29.99
C SER A 16 29.24 -10.10 -29.77
N LEU A 17 29.82 -8.98 -29.29
CA LEU A 17 31.24 -8.92 -28.94
C LEU A 17 31.60 -9.90 -27.82
N ARG A 18 30.76 -9.95 -26.76
CA ARG A 18 30.91 -10.92 -25.66
C ARG A 18 30.92 -12.36 -26.20
N ALA A 19 29.94 -12.70 -27.05
CA ALA A 19 29.86 -14.04 -27.63
C ALA A 19 31.10 -14.38 -28.49
N LEU A 20 31.62 -13.43 -29.26
CA LEU A 20 32.85 -13.62 -30.06
C LEU A 20 34.10 -13.83 -29.19
N ILE A 21 34.21 -13.09 -28.07
CA ILE A 21 35.34 -13.24 -27.12
C ILE A 21 35.31 -14.60 -26.45
N GLU A 22 34.12 -15.03 -25.99
CA GLU A 22 33.92 -16.31 -25.28
C GLU A 22 34.16 -17.50 -26.23
N GLU A 23 33.57 -17.48 -27.42
CA GLU A 23 33.59 -18.62 -28.36
C GLU A 23 34.84 -18.68 -29.22
N ARG A 24 35.54 -17.58 -29.40
CA ARG A 24 36.72 -17.46 -30.28
C ARG A 24 36.50 -18.04 -31.70
N HIS A 25 35.25 -18.04 -32.16
CA HIS A 25 34.85 -18.61 -33.44
C HIS A 25 33.54 -18.01 -33.91
N VAL A 26 33.55 -17.40 -35.14
CA VAL A 26 32.37 -16.69 -35.66
C VAL A 26 31.13 -17.58 -35.75
N GLY A 27 31.27 -18.80 -36.24
CA GLY A 27 30.13 -19.72 -36.38
C GLY A 27 29.53 -20.17 -35.03
N ARG A 28 30.37 -20.41 -34.00
CA ARG A 28 29.85 -20.74 -32.63
C ARG A 28 29.20 -19.51 -32.00
N ALA A 29 29.82 -18.36 -32.12
CA ALA A 29 29.24 -17.10 -31.64
C ALA A 29 27.89 -16.80 -32.34
N ALA A 30 27.78 -17.04 -33.63
CA ALA A 30 26.53 -16.90 -34.37
C ALA A 30 25.45 -17.83 -33.86
N LYS A 31 25.78 -19.10 -33.64
CA LYS A 31 24.86 -20.08 -33.06
C LYS A 31 24.38 -19.69 -31.67
N LYS A 32 25.29 -19.22 -30.80
CA LYS A 32 24.97 -18.73 -29.44
C LYS A 32 24.05 -17.53 -29.44
N MET A 33 24.18 -16.65 -30.46
CA MET A 33 23.34 -15.46 -30.61
C MET A 33 22.07 -15.72 -31.46
N ASN A 34 21.82 -16.95 -31.90
CA ASN A 34 20.71 -17.32 -32.79
C ASN A 34 20.65 -16.50 -34.09
N VAL A 35 21.81 -16.22 -34.71
CA VAL A 35 21.93 -15.52 -36.00
C VAL A 35 22.74 -16.36 -36.99
N SER A 36 22.70 -16.00 -38.29
CA SER A 36 23.53 -16.63 -39.29
C SER A 36 25.02 -16.24 -39.12
N GLN A 37 25.92 -17.11 -39.60
CA GLN A 37 27.35 -16.83 -39.56
C GLN A 37 27.70 -15.57 -40.39
N SER A 38 27.00 -15.32 -41.51
CA SER A 38 27.15 -14.10 -42.30
C SER A 38 26.75 -12.84 -41.55
N ALA A 39 25.62 -12.91 -40.81
CA ALA A 39 25.16 -11.81 -39.95
C ALA A 39 26.18 -11.52 -38.82
N MET A 40 26.73 -12.55 -38.18
CA MET A 40 27.76 -12.38 -37.15
C MET A 40 29.06 -11.80 -37.72
N SER A 41 29.44 -12.22 -38.96
CA SER A 41 30.60 -11.61 -39.64
C SER A 41 30.39 -10.14 -39.93
N HIS A 42 29.19 -9.74 -40.36
CA HIS A 42 28.83 -8.34 -40.57
C HIS A 42 28.83 -7.55 -39.25
N THR A 43 28.32 -8.16 -38.18
CA THR A 43 28.37 -7.58 -36.84
C THR A 43 29.80 -7.34 -36.36
N LEU A 44 30.73 -8.31 -36.62
CA LEU A 44 32.12 -8.13 -36.29
C LEU A 44 32.75 -6.98 -37.10
N ALA A 45 32.39 -6.81 -38.36
CA ALA A 45 32.85 -5.68 -39.16
C ALA A 45 32.39 -4.31 -38.60
N LYS A 46 31.11 -4.24 -38.12
CA LYS A 46 30.59 -3.05 -37.43
C LYS A 46 31.34 -2.78 -36.13
N LEU A 47 31.60 -3.81 -35.33
CA LEU A 47 32.33 -3.70 -34.07
C LEU A 47 33.74 -3.13 -34.27
N ARG A 48 34.45 -3.55 -35.33
CA ARG A 48 35.76 -3.00 -35.71
C ARG A 48 35.69 -1.51 -35.97
N GLY A 49 34.65 -1.03 -36.64
CA GLY A 49 34.45 0.41 -36.88
C GLY A 49 34.09 1.18 -35.59
N VAL A 50 33.31 0.57 -34.68
CA VAL A 50 32.95 1.23 -33.42
C VAL A 50 34.14 1.40 -32.48
N PHE A 51 35.02 0.39 -32.40
CA PHE A 51 36.15 0.38 -31.47
C PHE A 51 37.49 0.81 -32.11
N ASP A 52 37.48 1.07 -33.42
CA ASP A 52 38.66 1.38 -34.21
C ASP A 52 39.83 0.40 -33.97
N ASP A 53 39.48 -0.90 -33.91
CA ASP A 53 40.40 -1.99 -33.61
C ASP A 53 39.97 -3.25 -34.38
N PRO A 54 40.90 -4.08 -34.87
CA PRO A 54 40.59 -5.36 -35.50
C PRO A 54 39.81 -6.33 -34.58
N LEU A 55 39.91 -6.18 -33.25
CA LEU A 55 39.33 -6.96 -32.16
C LEU A 55 39.75 -8.43 -32.14
N PHE A 56 39.92 -9.05 -33.30
CA PHE A 56 40.37 -10.42 -33.45
C PHE A 56 41.30 -10.58 -34.64
N THR A 57 42.37 -11.34 -34.46
CA THR A 57 43.19 -11.89 -35.49
C THR A 57 42.82 -13.36 -35.79
N ARG A 58 43.15 -13.86 -36.98
CA ARG A 58 42.91 -15.27 -37.33
C ARG A 58 44.15 -16.09 -37.09
N ASN A 59 44.02 -17.25 -36.46
CA ASN A 59 45.07 -18.27 -36.39
C ASN A 59 44.49 -19.63 -36.78
N ALA A 60 45.33 -20.68 -36.76
CA ALA A 60 44.94 -22.05 -37.12
C ALA A 60 43.83 -22.63 -36.23
N LYS A 61 43.62 -22.07 -35.02
CA LYS A 61 42.63 -22.53 -34.03
C LYS A 61 41.33 -21.67 -34.02
N GLY A 62 41.26 -20.60 -34.82
CA GLY A 62 40.09 -19.71 -34.90
C GLY A 62 40.41 -18.22 -34.76
N LEU A 63 39.68 -17.53 -33.92
CA LEU A 63 39.83 -16.11 -33.60
C LEU A 63 40.67 -15.94 -32.34
N GLU A 64 41.72 -15.11 -32.40
CA GLU A 64 42.51 -14.68 -31.27
C GLU A 64 42.20 -13.22 -30.94
N PRO A 65 41.73 -12.89 -29.73
CA PRO A 65 41.39 -11.53 -29.37
C PRO A 65 42.63 -10.64 -29.28
N THR A 66 42.50 -9.39 -29.73
CA THR A 66 43.52 -8.35 -29.56
C THR A 66 43.61 -7.92 -28.08
N SER A 67 44.69 -7.24 -27.70
CA SER A 67 44.80 -6.64 -26.35
C SER A 67 43.61 -5.72 -26.04
N ARG A 68 43.12 -5.01 -27.05
CA ARG A 68 41.90 -4.17 -26.90
C ARG A 68 40.64 -4.99 -26.63
N ALA A 69 40.45 -6.09 -27.34
CA ALA A 69 39.32 -6.97 -27.12
C ALA A 69 39.35 -7.61 -25.72
N ILE A 70 40.54 -7.94 -25.20
CA ILE A 70 40.72 -8.47 -23.83
C ILE A 70 40.37 -7.37 -22.80
N GLU A 71 40.87 -6.14 -22.97
CA GLU A 71 40.51 -5.00 -22.08
C GLU A 71 39.01 -4.75 -22.07
N LEU A 72 38.36 -4.82 -23.22
CA LEU A 72 36.90 -4.63 -23.35
C LEU A 72 36.14 -5.77 -22.70
N SER A 73 36.65 -6.98 -22.64
CA SER A 73 35.95 -8.16 -22.07
C SER A 73 35.50 -7.94 -20.64
N ASP A 74 36.40 -7.44 -19.76
CA ASP A 74 36.07 -7.23 -18.35
C ASP A 74 35.04 -6.11 -18.16
N LYS A 75 35.18 -5.03 -18.91
CA LYS A 75 34.22 -3.92 -18.90
C LYS A 75 32.84 -4.37 -19.41
N LEU A 76 32.82 -5.17 -20.50
CA LEU A 76 31.57 -5.71 -21.05
C LEU A 76 30.86 -6.63 -20.09
N ARG A 77 31.60 -7.51 -19.40
CA ARG A 77 31.01 -8.41 -18.40
C ARG A 77 30.30 -7.60 -17.31
N PHE A 78 30.95 -6.59 -16.76
CA PHE A 78 30.36 -5.72 -15.75
C PHE A 78 29.10 -5.00 -16.26
N ILE A 79 29.19 -4.31 -17.41
CA ILE A 79 28.08 -3.54 -17.99
C ILE A 79 26.87 -4.45 -18.29
N LEU A 80 27.09 -5.61 -18.91
CA LEU A 80 25.99 -6.52 -19.26
C LEU A 80 25.35 -7.13 -18.02
N THR A 81 26.13 -7.40 -16.95
CA THR A 81 25.57 -7.84 -15.67
C THR A 81 24.70 -6.76 -15.04
N GLU A 82 25.12 -5.50 -15.09
CA GLU A 82 24.30 -4.38 -14.59
C GLU A 82 23.01 -4.22 -15.40
N ILE A 83 23.09 -4.35 -16.74
CA ILE A 83 21.88 -4.33 -17.59
C ILE A 83 20.95 -5.50 -17.26
N ASP A 84 21.49 -6.71 -17.10
CA ASP A 84 20.71 -7.89 -16.72
C ASP A 84 20.06 -7.70 -15.34
N SER A 85 20.73 -7.04 -14.39
CA SER A 85 20.18 -6.71 -13.07
C SER A 85 19.03 -5.71 -13.13
N LEU A 86 19.07 -4.75 -14.06
CA LEU A 86 17.96 -3.82 -14.30
C LEU A 86 16.73 -4.51 -14.88
N LEU A 87 16.93 -5.58 -15.67
CA LEU A 87 15.86 -6.33 -16.33
C LEU A 87 15.35 -7.50 -15.47
N ALA A 88 16.12 -7.91 -14.47
CA ALA A 88 15.71 -8.97 -13.57
C ALA A 88 14.47 -8.56 -12.75
N PRO A 89 13.53 -9.48 -12.52
CA PRO A 89 12.42 -9.19 -11.61
C PRO A 89 12.99 -8.81 -10.23
N LYS A 90 12.61 -7.65 -9.73
CA LYS A 90 13.08 -7.10 -8.46
C LYS A 90 12.71 -8.06 -7.34
N ARG A 91 13.66 -8.83 -6.83
CA ARG A 91 13.48 -9.57 -5.59
C ARG A 91 13.55 -8.57 -4.45
N LEU A 92 12.46 -8.41 -3.74
CA LEU A 92 12.38 -7.51 -2.60
C LEU A 92 12.98 -8.20 -1.37
N ASP A 93 14.16 -7.74 -0.94
CA ASP A 93 14.68 -8.07 0.38
C ASP A 93 14.13 -7.08 1.39
N LEU A 94 13.08 -7.48 2.08
CA LEU A 94 12.36 -6.64 3.04
C LEU A 94 13.25 -6.10 4.16
N THR A 95 14.32 -6.83 4.52
CA THR A 95 15.24 -6.42 5.59
C THR A 95 16.12 -5.24 5.20
N GLN A 96 16.33 -5.04 3.89
CA GLN A 96 17.15 -3.96 3.33
C GLN A 96 16.32 -2.78 2.81
N VAL A 97 14.99 -2.85 2.89
CA VAL A 97 14.12 -1.75 2.44
C VAL A 97 14.13 -0.63 3.47
N HIS A 98 14.66 0.52 3.07
CA HIS A 98 14.58 1.78 3.83
C HIS A 98 13.62 2.73 3.13
N THR A 99 12.44 2.93 3.69
CA THR A 99 11.42 3.82 3.10
C THR A 99 10.46 4.34 4.16
N HIS A 100 9.74 5.41 3.80
CA HIS A 100 8.60 5.91 4.55
C HIS A 100 7.32 5.42 3.88
N PHE A 101 6.41 4.87 4.65
CA PHE A 101 5.09 4.47 4.20
C PHE A 101 4.04 5.28 4.99
N ARG A 102 3.44 6.25 4.33
CA ARG A 102 2.54 7.24 4.93
C ARG A 102 1.10 6.79 4.76
N ILE A 103 0.37 6.74 5.85
CA ILE A 103 -1.03 6.30 5.90
C ILE A 103 -1.87 7.35 6.59
N GLN A 104 -3.04 7.64 6.03
CA GLN A 104 -4.09 8.33 6.78
C GLN A 104 -5.23 7.36 7.11
N THR A 105 -5.68 7.38 8.36
CA THR A 105 -6.73 6.49 8.86
C THR A 105 -7.48 7.11 10.03
N HIS A 106 -8.61 6.52 10.41
CA HIS A 106 -9.30 6.87 11.66
C HIS A 106 -8.61 6.19 12.85
N ASP A 107 -8.65 6.84 14.00
CA ASP A 107 -8.04 6.40 15.25
C ASP A 107 -8.48 4.99 15.67
N PHE A 108 -9.76 4.69 15.55
CA PHE A 108 -10.30 3.38 15.91
C PHE A 108 -9.83 2.25 14.98
N ILE A 109 -9.60 2.53 13.70
CA ILE A 109 -9.07 1.54 12.74
C ILE A 109 -7.63 1.19 13.10
N LEU A 110 -6.83 2.21 13.47
CA LEU A 110 -5.48 1.98 13.95
C LEU A 110 -5.47 1.08 15.18
N ALA A 111 -6.29 1.42 16.18
CA ALA A 111 -6.32 0.70 17.46
C ALA A 111 -6.87 -0.73 17.31
N SER A 112 -7.93 -0.92 16.53
CA SER A 112 -8.63 -2.21 16.45
C SER A 112 -7.99 -3.20 15.48
N TYR A 113 -7.37 -2.71 14.38
CA TYR A 113 -6.93 -3.55 13.26
C TYR A 113 -5.46 -3.36 12.91
N LEU A 114 -5.03 -2.11 12.63
CA LEU A 114 -3.71 -1.87 12.06
C LEU A 114 -2.56 -2.12 13.03
N SER A 115 -2.78 -1.99 14.34
CA SER A 115 -1.77 -2.32 15.35
C SER A 115 -1.27 -3.75 15.22
N LYS A 116 -2.15 -4.71 14.92
CA LYS A 116 -1.80 -6.12 14.68
C LYS A 116 -1.01 -6.28 13.38
N ALA A 117 -1.41 -5.59 12.30
CA ALA A 117 -0.68 -5.62 11.04
C ALA A 117 0.75 -5.13 11.23
N PHE A 118 0.95 -3.98 11.89
CA PHE A 118 2.28 -3.44 12.11
C PHE A 118 3.15 -4.30 13.01
N SER A 119 2.56 -4.98 14.00
CA SER A 119 3.28 -5.96 14.82
C SER A 119 3.81 -7.15 14.00
N SER A 120 3.11 -7.54 12.92
CA SER A 120 3.57 -8.60 12.01
C SER A 120 4.56 -8.10 10.95
N ILE A 121 4.43 -6.85 10.51
CA ILE A 121 5.28 -6.25 9.47
C ILE A 121 6.68 -5.93 10.01
N LYS A 122 6.77 -5.34 11.22
CA LYS A 122 8.03 -4.84 11.77
C LYS A 122 9.16 -5.86 11.87
N PRO A 123 8.94 -7.12 12.25
CA PRO A 123 10.00 -8.14 12.24
C PRO A 123 10.52 -8.50 10.84
N GLU A 124 9.64 -8.45 9.83
CA GLU A 124 9.99 -8.80 8.44
C GLU A 124 10.63 -7.62 7.69
N ALA A 125 10.22 -6.39 8.00
CA ALA A 125 10.67 -5.17 7.35
C ALA A 125 11.01 -4.07 8.39
N PRO A 126 12.09 -4.24 9.17
CA PRO A 126 12.39 -3.41 10.35
C PRO A 126 12.67 -1.93 10.00
N ASN A 127 13.17 -1.67 8.79
CA ASN A 127 13.63 -0.35 8.37
C ASN A 127 12.54 0.48 7.67
N ILE A 128 11.31 -0.01 7.59
CA ILE A 128 10.18 0.80 7.11
C ILE A 128 9.72 1.72 8.23
N LEU A 129 9.71 3.02 7.96
CA LEU A 129 9.06 4.00 8.83
C LEU A 129 7.59 4.16 8.39
N PHE A 130 6.65 3.78 9.27
CA PHE A 130 5.24 4.08 9.09
C PHE A 130 4.91 5.44 9.70
N ASP A 131 4.47 6.40 8.85
CA ASP A 131 3.96 7.70 9.28
C ASP A 131 2.43 7.66 9.19
N ILE A 132 1.76 7.63 10.35
CA ILE A 132 0.32 7.44 10.44
C ILE A 132 -0.32 8.71 10.97
N LYS A 133 -1.27 9.25 10.20
CA LYS A 133 -2.00 10.46 10.56
C LYS A 133 -3.50 10.24 10.51
N THR A 134 -4.23 11.09 11.21
CA THR A 134 -5.69 11.11 11.15
C THR A 134 -6.16 11.44 9.72
N LEU A 135 -7.19 10.75 9.27
CA LEU A 135 -7.80 10.98 7.97
C LEU A 135 -8.44 12.37 7.92
N ASP A 136 -8.04 13.17 6.95
CA ASP A 136 -8.51 14.52 6.71
C ASP A 136 -9.04 14.74 5.27
N ASN A 137 -9.64 15.90 5.03
CA ASN A 137 -10.23 16.23 3.73
C ASN A 137 -9.21 16.37 2.59
N THR A 138 -7.91 16.46 2.89
CA THR A 138 -6.83 16.59 1.91
C THR A 138 -6.24 15.24 1.51
N ALA A 139 -6.70 14.13 2.10
CA ALA A 139 -6.16 12.79 1.90
C ALA A 139 -6.13 12.36 0.43
N TYR A 140 -7.19 12.66 -0.32
CA TYR A 140 -7.26 12.33 -1.76
C TYR A 140 -6.24 13.10 -2.59
N GLU A 141 -6.04 14.37 -2.30
CA GLU A 141 -5.04 15.21 -2.97
C GLU A 141 -3.63 14.72 -2.66
N LYS A 142 -3.34 14.44 -1.40
CA LYS A 142 -2.06 13.88 -0.97
C LYS A 142 -1.77 12.52 -1.62
N LEU A 143 -2.79 11.68 -1.77
CA LEU A 143 -2.66 10.39 -2.45
C LEU A 143 -2.35 10.57 -3.94
N ASP A 144 -2.98 11.53 -4.60
CA ASP A 144 -2.76 11.87 -6.00
C ASP A 144 -1.36 12.44 -6.25
N ASN A 145 -0.89 13.31 -5.34
CA ASN A 145 0.44 13.92 -5.41
C ASN A 145 1.59 12.99 -4.99
N GLY A 146 1.29 11.79 -4.43
CA GLY A 146 2.32 10.87 -3.93
C GLY A 146 2.91 11.27 -2.57
N GLU A 147 2.22 12.14 -1.85
CA GLU A 147 2.56 12.52 -0.48
C GLU A 147 2.00 11.52 0.56
N LEU A 148 1.17 10.58 0.09
CA LEU A 148 0.52 9.55 0.87
C LEU A 148 0.52 8.25 0.07
N GLU A 149 0.83 7.13 0.69
CA GLU A 149 0.83 5.82 0.05
C GLU A 149 -0.56 5.17 0.12
N MET A 150 -1.28 5.34 1.23
CA MET A 150 -2.55 4.66 1.44
C MET A 150 -3.50 5.44 2.36
N ILE A 151 -4.79 5.35 2.06
CA ILE A 151 -5.88 5.76 2.95
C ILE A 151 -6.60 4.49 3.42
N ILE A 152 -6.94 4.43 4.71
CA ILE A 152 -7.78 3.37 5.27
C ILE A 152 -8.90 4.03 6.06
N GLY A 153 -10.13 3.84 5.63
CA GLY A 153 -11.23 4.57 6.25
C GLY A 153 -12.61 4.06 5.86
N ALA A 154 -13.59 4.59 6.56
CA ALA A 154 -15.00 4.44 6.24
C ALA A 154 -15.48 5.62 5.37
N GLY A 155 -16.55 5.39 4.61
CA GLY A 155 -17.14 6.45 3.77
C GLY A 155 -16.30 6.88 2.57
N LEU A 156 -15.20 6.18 2.26
CA LEU A 156 -14.35 6.49 1.11
C LEU A 156 -15.12 6.32 -0.20
N LYS A 157 -15.09 7.37 -1.04
CA LYS A 157 -15.77 7.39 -2.34
C LYS A 157 -14.78 6.99 -3.43
N ALA A 158 -15.19 6.09 -4.32
CA ALA A 158 -14.42 5.74 -5.50
C ALA A 158 -14.19 6.97 -6.38
N LYS A 159 -12.96 7.14 -6.85
CA LYS A 159 -12.57 8.20 -7.80
C LYS A 159 -11.65 7.59 -8.86
N PRO A 160 -11.58 8.18 -10.07
CA PRO A 160 -10.61 7.76 -11.09
C PRO A 160 -9.18 7.73 -10.55
N ARG A 161 -8.36 6.83 -11.04
CA ARG A 161 -6.95 6.63 -10.65
C ARG A 161 -6.73 6.06 -9.24
N PHE A 162 -7.78 5.91 -8.42
CA PHE A 162 -7.64 5.29 -7.11
C PHE A 162 -8.20 3.86 -7.12
N MET A 163 -7.32 2.95 -6.76
CA MET A 163 -7.68 1.56 -6.51
C MET A 163 -8.20 1.43 -5.09
N GLN A 164 -9.12 0.51 -4.86
CA GLN A 164 -9.68 0.27 -3.53
C GLN A 164 -9.93 -1.20 -3.26
N LYS A 165 -9.85 -1.59 -2.00
CA LYS A 165 -10.21 -2.92 -1.50
C LYS A 165 -11.11 -2.76 -0.29
N ARG A 166 -12.24 -3.45 -0.27
CA ARG A 166 -13.06 -3.60 0.94
C ARG A 166 -12.30 -4.48 1.92
N LEU A 167 -12.17 -4.02 3.16
CA LEU A 167 -11.45 -4.70 4.22
C LEU A 167 -12.42 -5.41 5.17
N ILE A 168 -13.43 -4.70 5.67
CA ILE A 168 -14.45 -5.24 6.55
C ILE A 168 -15.73 -4.38 6.49
N ASP A 169 -16.87 -5.00 6.84
CA ASP A 169 -18.08 -4.28 7.24
C ASP A 169 -18.25 -4.45 8.74
N GLU A 170 -18.36 -3.35 9.43
CA GLU A 170 -18.45 -3.30 10.88
C GLU A 170 -19.81 -2.77 11.32
N GLY A 171 -20.46 -3.51 12.22
CA GLY A 171 -21.73 -3.10 12.81
C GLY A 171 -21.56 -1.90 13.74
N LEU A 172 -22.60 -1.07 13.83
CA LEU A 172 -22.71 -0.02 14.84
C LEU A 172 -23.55 -0.53 16.01
N VAL A 173 -23.05 -0.29 17.21
CA VAL A 173 -23.71 -0.64 18.48
C VAL A 173 -23.81 0.58 19.39
N CYS A 174 -24.68 0.50 20.39
CA CYS A 174 -24.74 1.49 21.46
C CYS A 174 -23.78 1.11 22.57
N LEU A 175 -23.01 2.08 23.06
CA LEU A 175 -22.15 1.96 24.23
C LEU A 175 -22.58 2.99 25.27
N LEU A 176 -22.74 2.57 26.53
CA LEU A 176 -23.24 3.40 27.61
C LEU A 176 -22.82 2.83 28.97
N ASP A 177 -23.02 3.60 30.02
CA ASP A 177 -22.82 3.11 31.40
C ASP A 177 -23.85 2.02 31.76
N LYS A 178 -23.44 1.03 32.55
CA LYS A 178 -24.32 -0.05 33.04
C LYS A 178 -25.47 0.42 33.92
N ALA A 179 -25.29 1.55 34.58
CA ALA A 179 -26.32 2.16 35.44
C ALA A 179 -27.22 3.13 34.67
N ASN A 180 -26.97 3.36 33.36
CA ASN A 180 -27.75 4.29 32.56
C ASN A 180 -29.26 3.95 32.64
N PRO A 181 -30.13 4.89 33.03
CA PRO A 181 -31.55 4.64 33.26
C PRO A 181 -32.29 4.18 31.99
N VAL A 182 -31.81 4.50 30.79
CA VAL A 182 -32.43 4.09 29.52
C VAL A 182 -32.46 2.57 29.35
N LEU A 183 -31.57 1.83 30.02
CA LEU A 183 -31.55 0.36 29.96
C LEU A 183 -32.85 -0.31 30.48
N LYS A 184 -33.63 0.40 31.29
CA LYS A 184 -34.94 -0.08 31.79
C LYS A 184 -36.04 -0.03 30.72
N ASN A 185 -35.86 0.81 29.70
CA ASN A 185 -36.79 0.98 28.59
C ASN A 185 -36.00 1.15 27.27
N TRP A 186 -35.50 0.04 26.72
CA TRP A 186 -34.62 0.01 25.58
C TRP A 186 -35.40 0.11 24.25
N THR A 187 -35.87 1.32 23.93
CA THR A 187 -36.61 1.65 22.71
C THR A 187 -35.91 2.78 21.93
N ALA A 188 -36.19 2.89 20.64
CA ALA A 188 -35.65 3.99 19.81
C ALA A 188 -36.04 5.36 20.42
N GLU A 189 -37.31 5.51 20.81
CA GLU A 189 -37.81 6.75 21.37
C GLU A 189 -37.10 7.13 22.67
N ALA A 190 -36.96 6.19 23.62
CA ALA A 190 -36.27 6.43 24.89
C ALA A 190 -34.80 6.83 24.69
N ILE A 191 -34.11 6.22 23.73
CA ILE A 191 -32.72 6.57 23.36
C ILE A 191 -32.63 7.98 22.85
N PHE A 192 -33.53 8.44 21.99
CA PHE A 192 -33.50 9.79 21.42
C PHE A 192 -33.74 10.91 22.44
N TYR A 193 -34.33 10.58 23.62
CA TYR A 193 -34.45 11.53 24.75
C TYR A 193 -33.18 11.60 25.62
N GLN A 194 -32.20 10.71 25.42
CA GLN A 194 -30.94 10.77 26.17
C GLN A 194 -29.92 11.71 25.53
N PRO A 195 -28.96 12.23 26.29
CA PRO A 195 -27.83 12.96 25.72
C PRO A 195 -26.87 12.01 25.01
N HIS A 196 -26.35 12.45 23.85
CA HIS A 196 -25.47 11.64 23.03
C HIS A 196 -24.08 12.25 22.90
N ILE A 197 -23.08 11.39 22.71
CA ILE A 197 -21.80 11.77 22.14
C ILE A 197 -21.88 11.53 20.62
N LYS A 198 -21.41 12.49 19.81
CA LYS A 198 -21.40 12.40 18.35
C LYS A 198 -20.00 12.65 17.81
N SER A 199 -19.67 11.99 16.70
CA SER A 199 -18.47 12.36 15.93
C SER A 199 -18.71 13.68 15.19
N SER A 200 -17.77 14.62 15.33
CA SER A 200 -17.78 15.90 14.58
C SER A 200 -17.44 15.73 13.11
N LEU A 201 -16.88 14.56 12.72
CA LEU A 201 -16.56 14.24 11.32
C LEU A 201 -17.79 13.90 10.47
N LEU A 202 -18.95 13.66 11.11
CA LEU A 202 -20.20 13.34 10.43
C LEU A 202 -21.17 14.54 10.50
N ASP A 203 -21.48 15.09 9.34
CA ASP A 203 -22.59 16.04 9.21
C ASP A 203 -23.90 15.38 9.62
N GLU A 204 -24.95 16.17 9.95
CA GLU A 204 -26.25 15.64 10.31
C GLU A 204 -26.87 14.80 9.18
N ARG A 205 -26.55 15.14 7.93
CA ARG A 205 -27.00 14.42 6.72
C ARG A 205 -26.31 13.08 6.50
N ASP A 206 -25.09 12.93 7.00
CA ASP A 206 -24.28 11.71 6.84
C ASP A 206 -24.32 10.83 8.10
N ASP A 207 -24.88 11.32 9.21
CA ASP A 207 -25.03 10.58 10.46
C ASP A 207 -26.24 9.64 10.40
N PRO A 208 -26.04 8.31 10.34
CA PRO A 208 -27.13 7.36 10.16
C PRO A 208 -28.14 7.34 11.32
N VAL A 209 -27.70 7.69 12.54
CA VAL A 209 -28.58 7.79 13.70
C VAL A 209 -29.50 9.01 13.57
N SER A 210 -28.97 10.18 13.24
CA SER A 210 -29.77 11.38 12.99
C SER A 210 -30.75 11.20 11.82
N GLN A 211 -30.29 10.54 10.73
CA GLN A 211 -31.17 10.23 9.60
C GLN A 211 -32.30 9.27 9.94
N TYR A 212 -32.04 8.28 10.82
CA TYR A 212 -33.10 7.43 11.34
C TYR A 212 -34.14 8.25 12.12
N GLY A 213 -33.70 9.11 13.04
CA GLY A 213 -34.57 9.96 13.83
C GLY A 213 -35.47 10.84 12.99
N ILE A 214 -34.91 11.53 11.97
CA ILE A 214 -35.66 12.37 11.03
C ILE A 214 -36.74 11.54 10.31
N ARG A 215 -36.39 10.36 9.79
CA ARG A 215 -37.31 9.50 9.02
C ARG A 215 -38.46 8.98 9.88
N MET A 216 -38.20 8.75 11.16
CA MET A 216 -39.19 8.18 12.10
C MET A 216 -39.90 9.25 12.94
N ASP A 217 -39.71 10.53 12.64
CA ASP A 217 -40.26 11.67 13.35
C ASP A 217 -39.97 11.63 14.87
N LEU A 218 -38.74 11.19 15.22
CA LEU A 218 -38.28 11.15 16.60
C LEU A 218 -37.76 12.51 17.06
N PRO A 219 -37.68 12.77 18.38
CA PRO A 219 -37.10 14.00 18.91
C PRO A 219 -35.70 14.23 18.36
N LYS A 220 -35.34 15.52 18.15
CA LYS A 220 -33.96 15.87 17.76
C LYS A 220 -33.00 15.44 18.87
N ARG A 221 -31.92 14.75 18.48
CA ARG A 221 -30.88 14.27 19.41
C ARG A 221 -30.29 15.43 20.21
N GLN A 222 -30.20 15.26 21.50
CA GLN A 222 -29.45 16.14 22.39
C GLN A 222 -27.97 15.73 22.32
N ILE A 223 -27.12 16.59 21.76
CA ILE A 223 -25.68 16.31 21.67
C ILE A 223 -24.99 16.96 22.87
N GLY A 224 -24.53 16.13 23.79
CA GLY A 224 -23.75 16.54 24.97
C GLY A 224 -22.28 16.81 24.63
N PHE A 225 -21.71 16.00 23.74
CA PHE A 225 -20.31 16.13 23.34
C PHE A 225 -20.13 15.88 21.83
N LEU A 226 -19.19 16.64 21.23
CA LEU A 226 -18.68 16.43 19.90
C LEU A 226 -17.19 16.06 20.00
N THR A 227 -16.78 14.97 19.30
CA THR A 227 -15.38 14.51 19.28
C THR A 227 -14.98 14.19 17.84
N GLU A 228 -13.72 14.47 17.46
CA GLU A 228 -13.19 14.02 16.16
C GLU A 228 -12.83 12.53 16.19
N ALA A 229 -12.16 12.09 17.27
CA ALA A 229 -11.72 10.72 17.44
C ALA A 229 -12.73 9.90 18.23
N LEU A 230 -13.06 8.71 17.76
CA LEU A 230 -14.05 7.84 18.43
C LEU A 230 -13.52 7.31 19.77
N ASN A 231 -12.22 7.07 19.90
CA ASN A 231 -11.62 6.65 21.16
C ASN A 231 -11.80 7.68 22.30
N LEU A 232 -11.89 8.97 21.97
CA LEU A 232 -12.15 10.02 22.95
C LEU A 232 -13.56 9.96 23.58
N GLN A 233 -14.47 9.21 23.00
CA GLN A 233 -15.82 9.03 23.53
C GLN A 233 -15.84 8.06 24.72
N LEU A 234 -14.93 7.09 24.75
CA LEU A 234 -14.92 6.01 25.75
C LEU A 234 -14.83 6.53 27.20
N PRO A 235 -13.91 7.42 27.56
CA PRO A 235 -13.76 7.92 28.93
C PRO A 235 -14.89 8.87 29.38
N LEU A 236 -15.77 9.32 28.47
CA LEU A 236 -16.87 10.21 28.81
C LEU A 236 -18.15 9.48 29.21
N LEU A 237 -18.21 8.17 28.99
CA LEU A 237 -19.41 7.35 29.22
C LEU A 237 -19.58 6.86 30.68
N PRO A 238 -18.50 6.51 31.44
CA PRO A 238 -18.66 6.05 32.83
C PRO A 238 -19.35 7.10 33.69
N ASP A 239 -20.24 6.63 34.60
CA ASP A 239 -20.97 7.44 35.55
C ASP A 239 -21.82 8.57 34.91
N SER A 240 -22.27 8.35 33.67
CA SER A 240 -23.05 9.33 32.89
C SER A 240 -24.33 8.70 32.32
N ASP A 241 -25.28 9.55 31.89
CA ASP A 241 -26.44 9.18 31.10
C ASP A 241 -26.22 9.24 29.58
N LEU A 242 -24.97 9.46 29.13
CA LEU A 242 -24.59 9.57 27.75
C LEU A 242 -24.71 8.24 27.00
N ILE A 243 -25.03 8.33 25.70
CA ILE A 243 -25.00 7.20 24.78
C ILE A 243 -24.07 7.53 23.60
N ALA A 244 -23.20 6.59 23.26
CA ALA A 244 -22.40 6.64 22.05
C ALA A 244 -22.82 5.55 21.07
N PHE A 245 -22.85 5.88 19.77
CA PHE A 245 -23.02 4.90 18.67
C PHE A 245 -21.67 4.68 18.03
N LEU A 246 -21.11 3.50 18.24
CA LEU A 246 -19.74 3.18 17.91
C LEU A 246 -19.64 1.89 17.10
N PRO A 247 -18.60 1.74 16.27
CA PRO A 247 -18.20 0.46 15.71
C PRO A 247 -18.02 -0.59 16.80
N GLU A 248 -18.43 -1.82 16.53
CA GLU A 248 -18.40 -2.90 17.51
C GLU A 248 -17.00 -3.14 18.08
N SER A 249 -15.97 -3.04 17.25
CA SER A 249 -14.56 -3.24 17.66
C SER A 249 -14.13 -2.27 18.78
N ILE A 250 -14.51 -1.01 18.67
CA ILE A 250 -14.17 0.01 19.67
C ILE A 250 -15.11 -0.08 20.89
N ALA A 251 -16.37 -0.43 20.68
CA ALA A 251 -17.30 -0.66 21.79
C ALA A 251 -16.83 -1.80 22.70
N GLN A 252 -16.27 -2.87 22.12
CA GLN A 252 -15.64 -3.96 22.87
C GLN A 252 -14.44 -3.50 23.71
N GLN A 253 -13.64 -2.54 23.23
CA GLN A 253 -12.56 -1.93 24.01
C GLN A 253 -13.12 -1.10 25.18
N GLY A 254 -14.18 -0.31 24.92
CA GLY A 254 -14.86 0.47 25.94
C GLY A 254 -15.44 -0.40 27.06
N ALA A 255 -16.10 -1.49 26.68
CA ALA A 255 -16.66 -2.45 27.64
C ALA A 255 -15.57 -3.07 28.53
N ARG A 256 -14.44 -3.46 27.95
CA ARG A 256 -13.30 -4.05 28.69
C ARG A 256 -12.60 -3.07 29.60
N ASN A 257 -12.31 -1.86 29.09
CA ASN A 257 -11.42 -0.91 29.76
C ASN A 257 -12.16 -0.04 30.79
N TYR A 258 -13.45 0.20 30.55
CA TYR A 258 -14.26 1.12 31.36
C TYR A 258 -15.47 0.45 31.99
N GLY A 259 -15.66 -0.86 31.80
CA GLY A 259 -16.77 -1.60 32.37
C GLY A 259 -18.14 -1.24 31.79
N LEU A 260 -18.19 -0.70 30.57
CA LEU A 260 -19.40 -0.22 29.92
C LEU A 260 -20.27 -1.35 29.39
N GLU A 261 -21.52 -1.05 29.11
CA GLU A 261 -22.52 -1.96 28.53
C GLU A 261 -22.61 -1.75 27.02
N ILE A 262 -22.54 -2.85 26.26
CA ILE A 262 -22.78 -2.85 24.82
C ILE A 262 -24.21 -3.32 24.58
N LYS A 263 -24.97 -2.54 23.83
CA LYS A 263 -26.34 -2.91 23.42
C LYS A 263 -26.49 -2.82 21.91
N THR A 264 -27.17 -3.81 21.34
CA THR A 264 -27.62 -3.70 19.95
C THR A 264 -28.62 -2.55 19.84
N CYS A 265 -28.48 -1.72 18.80
CA CYS A 265 -29.42 -0.65 18.54
C CYS A 265 -30.83 -1.23 18.33
N PRO A 266 -31.90 -0.68 18.98
CA PRO A 266 -33.26 -1.16 18.78
C PRO A 266 -33.87 -0.70 17.46
N PHE A 267 -33.04 -0.21 16.54
CA PHE A 267 -33.40 0.20 15.20
C PHE A 267 -32.23 -0.12 14.22
N PRO A 268 -32.56 -0.31 12.93
CA PRO A 268 -31.55 -0.68 11.94
C PRO A 268 -30.58 0.48 11.65
N LEU A 269 -29.29 0.20 11.75
CA LEU A 269 -28.21 1.08 11.31
C LEU A 269 -27.42 0.39 10.21
N PRO A 270 -26.96 1.13 9.19
CA PRO A 270 -26.09 0.55 8.16
C PRO A 270 -24.75 0.17 8.76
N ALA A 271 -24.19 -0.92 8.27
CA ALA A 271 -22.82 -1.29 8.62
C ALA A 271 -21.84 -0.28 8.05
N LEU A 272 -20.75 -0.07 8.78
CA LEU A 272 -19.65 0.80 8.39
C LEU A 272 -18.67 0.02 7.51
N THR A 273 -18.68 0.27 6.20
CA THR A 273 -17.73 -0.37 5.29
C THR A 273 -16.37 0.32 5.35
N ILE A 274 -15.36 -0.39 5.86
CA ILE A 274 -13.97 0.06 5.89
C ILE A 274 -13.28 -0.41 4.61
N ARG A 275 -12.59 0.52 3.93
CA ARG A 275 -11.82 0.28 2.71
C ARG A 275 -10.40 0.78 2.85
N GLY A 276 -9.48 0.08 2.20
CA GLY A 276 -8.16 0.59 1.85
C GLY A 276 -8.19 1.20 0.45
N MET A 277 -7.53 2.34 0.25
CA MET A 277 -7.45 3.04 -1.03
C MET A 277 -6.02 3.50 -1.28
N TRP A 278 -5.57 3.37 -2.54
CA TRP A 278 -4.24 3.78 -2.99
C TRP A 278 -4.28 4.25 -4.43
N HIS A 279 -3.28 5.01 -4.87
CA HIS A 279 -3.19 5.44 -6.26
C HIS A 279 -2.77 4.28 -7.17
N GLU A 280 -3.30 4.22 -8.41
CA GLU A 280 -3.01 3.16 -9.39
C GLU A 280 -1.52 2.97 -9.69
N ARG A 281 -0.68 4.03 -9.52
CA ARG A 281 0.79 3.94 -9.65
C ARG A 281 1.41 2.87 -8.76
N HIS A 282 0.80 2.57 -7.62
CA HIS A 282 1.25 1.57 -6.65
C HIS A 282 0.59 0.21 -6.83
N GLN A 283 -0.25 0.03 -7.87
CA GLN A 283 -1.00 -1.22 -8.05
C GLN A 283 -0.08 -2.43 -8.19
N ASN A 284 0.99 -2.29 -8.96
CA ASN A 284 1.97 -3.34 -9.25
C ASN A 284 3.28 -3.18 -8.47
N ASP A 285 3.35 -2.25 -7.51
CA ASP A 285 4.51 -2.12 -6.62
C ASP A 285 4.56 -3.29 -5.63
N ILE A 286 5.68 -4.02 -5.62
CA ILE A 286 5.84 -5.27 -4.86
C ILE A 286 5.76 -4.99 -3.36
N LEU A 287 6.46 -3.95 -2.86
CA LEU A 287 6.45 -3.59 -1.44
C LEU A 287 5.06 -3.14 -1.01
N HIS A 288 4.46 -2.24 -1.80
CA HIS A 288 3.13 -1.72 -1.50
C HIS A 288 2.08 -2.85 -1.50
N SER A 289 2.17 -3.81 -2.44
CA SER A 289 1.28 -4.98 -2.49
C SER A 289 1.44 -5.86 -1.26
N TRP A 290 2.67 -6.14 -0.85
CA TRP A 290 2.96 -6.92 0.35
C TRP A 290 2.39 -6.24 1.62
N ILE A 291 2.59 -4.92 1.78
CA ILE A 291 2.02 -4.17 2.92
C ILE A 291 0.48 -4.23 2.91
N ARG A 292 -0.15 -4.05 1.73
CA ARG A 292 -1.61 -4.15 1.59
C ARG A 292 -2.15 -5.52 1.99
N GLU A 293 -1.46 -6.59 1.66
CA GLU A 293 -1.83 -7.95 2.06
C GLU A 293 -1.75 -8.11 3.57
N LYS A 294 -0.64 -7.75 4.20
CA LYS A 294 -0.49 -7.78 5.66
C LYS A 294 -1.57 -6.97 6.38
N ILE A 295 -1.88 -5.78 5.87
CA ILE A 295 -2.98 -4.96 6.38
C ILE A 295 -4.31 -5.68 6.21
N SER A 296 -4.60 -6.21 5.02
CA SER A 296 -5.86 -6.92 4.75
C SER A 296 -6.08 -8.13 5.68
N ASP A 297 -5.03 -8.89 5.94
CA ASP A 297 -5.05 -10.07 6.79
C ASP A 297 -5.43 -9.73 8.23
N SER A 298 -5.00 -8.57 8.73
CA SER A 298 -5.32 -8.12 10.09
C SER A 298 -6.82 -7.91 10.34
N PHE A 299 -7.58 -7.61 9.29
CA PHE A 299 -9.04 -7.48 9.36
C PHE A 299 -9.75 -8.84 9.37
N SER A 300 -9.15 -9.87 8.76
CA SER A 300 -9.72 -11.22 8.70
C SER A 300 -9.64 -11.98 10.03
N ILE A 301 -8.64 -11.67 10.84
CA ILE A 301 -8.38 -12.35 12.14
C ILE A 301 -9.36 -11.90 13.23
N THR A 302 -10.00 -10.75 13.07
CA THR A 302 -10.87 -10.15 14.10
C THR A 302 -12.32 -10.67 14.03
N THR A 303 -12.67 -11.43 12.99
CA THR A 303 -14.02 -11.98 12.74
C THR A 303 -14.27 -13.37 13.39
N ARG A 304 -13.35 -13.83 14.28
CA ARG A 304 -13.51 -15.12 15.01
C ARG A 304 -13.68 -14.92 16.50
#